data_aa384b4bd60d3aaa3eb5b3644fd06f39
#
_entry.id   aa384b4bd60d3aaa3eb5b3644fd06f39
#
_cell.length_a   1.000
_cell.length_b   1.000
_cell.length_c   1.000
_cell.angle_alpha   90.00
_cell.angle_beta   90.00
_cell.angle_gamma   90.00
#
_symmetry.space_group_name_H-M   'P 1'
#
loop_
_entity.id
_entity.type
_entity.pdbx_description
1 polymer ?
#
loop_
_entity_poly.entity_id
_entity_poly.type
_entity_poly.pdbx_seq_one_letter_code
_entity_poly.pdbx_strand_id
1 'polypeptide(L)'
;MSEQIVKIALPGAGGRMGQMISSLIAHSDDMQLVAAAERKGSPMVGMAVGDIAISDDEASLGIGPGGVIVDFTRPEATMTLLDIAVVSKTAMVIGTTGLSNEQEAE
;
A
#
# COMPACT_ATOMS: atom_id res chain seq x y z
N MET A 1 15.89 23.32 3.25
CA MET A 1 15.82 22.21 3.51
C MET A 1 15.13 21.41 2.62
N SER A 2 15.48 20.48 2.34
CA SER A 2 14.81 19.78 1.46
C SER A 2 13.90 18.91 2.12
N GLU A 3 12.83 18.81 1.58
CA GLU A 3 11.95 17.98 2.11
C GLU A 3 11.99 16.74 1.40
N GLN A 4 12.21 15.69 2.06
CA GLN A 4 12.14 14.42 1.45
C GLN A 4 10.74 13.92 1.52
N ILE A 5 10.10 13.74 0.40
CA ILE A 5 8.76 13.22 0.34
C ILE A 5 8.84 11.71 0.20
N VAL A 6 8.22 11.00 1.13
CA VAL A 6 8.19 9.54 1.09
C VAL A 6 7.09 9.13 0.14
N LYS A 7 7.43 8.32 -0.84
CA LYS A 7 6.48 7.83 -1.82
C LYS A 7 5.86 6.55 -1.31
N ILE A 8 4.55 6.51 -1.30
CA ILE A 8 3.79 5.41 -0.71
C ILE A 8 3.09 4.62 -1.79
N ALA A 9 3.20 3.31 -1.71
CA ALA A 9 2.43 2.37 -2.51
C ALA A 9 1.46 1.66 -1.59
N LEU A 10 0.19 1.60 -1.98
CA LEU A 10 -0.87 1.16 -1.07
C LEU A 10 -1.65 0.02 -1.67
N PRO A 11 -1.36 -1.22 -1.27
CA PRO A 11 -2.21 -2.35 -1.63
C PRO A 11 -3.49 -2.33 -0.83
N GLY A 12 -4.56 -2.86 -1.39
CA GLY A 12 -5.86 -2.86 -0.72
C GLY A 12 -6.44 -1.47 -0.58
N ALA A 13 -6.14 -0.61 -1.54
CA ALA A 13 -6.45 0.81 -1.41
C ALA A 13 -7.94 1.10 -1.35
N GLY A 14 -8.77 0.21 -1.89
CA GLY A 14 -10.21 0.40 -1.88
C GLY A 14 -10.88 -0.01 -0.60
N GLY A 15 -10.17 -0.71 0.28
CA GLY A 15 -10.76 -1.17 1.53
C GLY A 15 -10.83 -0.05 2.55
N ARG A 16 -11.37 -0.40 3.70
CA ARG A 16 -11.58 0.58 4.74
C ARG A 16 -10.27 1.18 5.25
N MET A 17 -9.33 0.31 5.57
CA MET A 17 -8.05 0.78 6.06
C MET A 17 -7.29 1.52 4.98
N GLY A 18 -7.39 1.05 3.73
CA GLY A 18 -6.73 1.73 2.62
C GLY A 18 -7.25 3.14 2.44
N GLN A 19 -8.55 3.32 2.55
CA GLN A 19 -9.12 4.65 2.41
C GLN A 19 -8.69 5.57 3.54
N MET A 20 -8.62 5.03 4.75
CA MET A 20 -8.17 5.81 5.87
C MET A 20 -6.72 6.24 5.69
N ILE A 21 -5.86 5.32 5.25
CA ILE A 21 -4.46 5.62 5.06
C ILE A 21 -4.28 6.63 3.95
N SER A 22 -5.01 6.49 2.85
CA SER A 22 -4.87 7.43 1.74
C SER A 22 -5.30 8.83 2.17
N SER A 23 -6.30 8.91 3.04
CA SER A 23 -6.73 10.21 3.57
C SER A 23 -5.64 10.84 4.43
N LEU A 24 -4.99 10.04 5.26
CA LEU A 24 -3.89 10.55 6.08
C LEU A 24 -2.75 11.04 5.22
N ILE A 25 -2.43 10.30 4.14
CA ILE A 25 -1.36 10.70 3.25
C ILE A 25 -1.72 12.01 2.57
N ALA A 26 -2.96 12.16 2.17
CA ALA A 26 -3.40 13.38 1.48
C ALA A 26 -3.26 14.62 2.35
N HIS A 27 -3.30 14.44 3.66
CA HIS A 27 -3.16 15.56 4.59
C HIS A 27 -1.74 15.73 5.11
N SER A 28 -0.81 14.96 4.57
CA SER A 28 0.58 15.00 5.03
C SER A 28 1.42 15.80 4.04
N ASP A 29 2.38 16.54 4.56
CA ASP A 29 3.27 17.31 3.72
C ASP A 29 4.50 16.51 3.29
N ASP A 30 4.75 15.37 3.93
CA ASP A 30 5.97 14.63 3.66
C ASP A 30 5.70 13.23 3.14
N MET A 31 4.48 12.93 2.75
CA MET A 31 4.16 11.66 2.11
C MET A 31 3.32 11.91 0.87
N GLN A 32 3.48 11.04 -0.11
CA GLN A 32 2.74 11.14 -1.35
C GLN A 32 2.33 9.76 -1.79
N LEU A 33 1.06 9.57 -2.10
CA LEU A 33 0.56 8.32 -2.63
C LEU A 33 0.87 8.27 -4.12
N VAL A 34 1.69 7.32 -4.53
CA VAL A 34 2.11 7.23 -5.93
C VAL A 34 1.63 5.95 -6.60
N ALA A 35 1.17 4.97 -5.84
CA ALA A 35 0.63 3.74 -6.41
C ALA A 35 -0.42 3.19 -5.48
N ALA A 36 -1.46 2.59 -6.07
CA ALA A 36 -2.53 1.98 -5.30
C ALA A 36 -3.04 0.79 -6.10
N ALA A 37 -3.35 -0.30 -5.42
CA ALA A 37 -3.77 -1.50 -6.10
C ALA A 37 -4.80 -2.27 -5.28
N GLU A 38 -5.60 -3.05 -6.02
CA GLU A 38 -6.55 -3.99 -5.45
C GLU A 38 -6.43 -5.29 -6.20
N ARG A 39 -7.01 -6.35 -5.65
CA ARG A 39 -6.96 -7.62 -6.33
C ARG A 39 -7.77 -7.55 -7.62
N LYS A 40 -7.42 -8.40 -8.57
CA LYS A 40 -8.15 -8.47 -9.82
C LYS A 40 -9.59 -8.82 -9.53
N GLY A 41 -10.50 -8.20 -10.24
CA GLY A 41 -11.90 -8.44 -10.05
C GLY A 41 -12.56 -7.56 -9.00
N SER A 42 -11.77 -6.78 -8.27
CA SER A 42 -12.36 -5.89 -7.29
C SER A 42 -13.12 -4.76 -7.97
N PRO A 43 -14.32 -4.43 -7.48
CA PRO A 43 -15.05 -3.30 -8.05
C PRO A 43 -14.37 -1.96 -7.80
N MET A 44 -13.36 -1.95 -6.95
CA MET A 44 -12.64 -0.73 -6.66
C MET A 44 -11.57 -0.39 -7.68
N VAL A 45 -11.23 -1.34 -8.56
CA VAL A 45 -10.23 -1.07 -9.58
C VAL A 45 -10.73 0.05 -10.49
N GLY A 46 -9.88 1.01 -10.75
CA GLY A 46 -10.23 2.17 -11.57
C GLY A 46 -10.73 3.35 -10.78
N MET A 47 -11.05 3.17 -9.51
CA MET A 47 -11.52 4.29 -8.71
C MET A 47 -10.37 5.21 -8.38
N ALA A 48 -10.66 6.50 -8.29
CA ALA A 48 -9.65 7.48 -7.98
C ALA A 48 -9.33 7.48 -6.49
N VAL A 49 -8.06 7.61 -6.18
CA VAL A 49 -7.60 7.82 -4.83
C VAL A 49 -6.62 8.97 -4.92
N GLY A 50 -7.04 10.15 -4.50
CA GLY A 50 -6.23 11.32 -4.72
C GLY A 50 -6.05 11.56 -6.21
N ASP A 51 -4.81 11.67 -6.64
CA ASP A 51 -4.50 11.95 -8.04
C ASP A 51 -4.23 10.70 -8.85
N ILE A 52 -4.40 9.51 -8.28
CA ILE A 52 -4.10 8.28 -8.98
C ILE A 52 -5.32 7.38 -8.99
N ALA A 53 -5.29 6.34 -9.81
CA ALA A 53 -6.37 5.38 -9.88
C ALA A 53 -5.89 4.04 -9.34
N ILE A 54 -6.81 3.30 -8.75
CA ILE A 54 -6.50 1.98 -8.22
C ILE A 54 -6.30 1.02 -9.37
N SER A 55 -5.18 0.33 -9.35
CA SER A 55 -4.80 -0.64 -10.38
C SER A 55 -5.08 -2.05 -9.90
N ASP A 56 -5.19 -3.00 -10.81
CA ASP A 56 -5.23 -4.41 -10.44
C ASP A 56 -3.89 -5.10 -10.68
N ASP A 57 -2.83 -4.33 -10.87
CA ASP A 57 -1.51 -4.86 -11.12
C ASP A 57 -0.66 -4.64 -9.89
N GLU A 58 -0.44 -5.69 -9.11
CA GLU A 58 0.34 -5.57 -7.89
C GLU A 58 1.78 -5.19 -8.17
N ALA A 59 2.29 -5.54 -9.33
CA ALA A 59 3.68 -5.19 -9.63
C ALA A 59 3.89 -3.69 -9.66
N SER A 60 2.83 -2.93 -9.90
CA SER A 60 2.95 -1.48 -9.90
C SER A 60 3.28 -0.91 -8.53
N LEU A 61 3.17 -1.72 -7.47
CA LEU A 61 3.51 -1.27 -6.13
C LEU A 61 5.01 -1.27 -5.88
N GLY A 62 5.77 -1.90 -6.76
CA GLY A 62 7.22 -1.91 -6.64
C GLY A 62 7.79 -0.60 -7.17
N ILE A 63 7.71 0.43 -6.38
CA ILE A 63 8.03 1.78 -6.83
C ILE A 63 9.51 2.13 -6.65
N GLY A 64 10.29 1.20 -6.11
CA GLY A 64 11.73 1.35 -6.11
C GLY A 64 12.29 2.01 -4.86
N PRO A 65 13.59 2.28 -4.88
CA PRO A 65 14.24 2.89 -3.72
C PRO A 65 13.61 4.25 -3.40
N GLY A 66 13.45 4.49 -2.12
CA GLY A 66 12.79 5.71 -1.67
C GLY A 66 11.30 5.57 -1.52
N GLY A 67 10.74 4.44 -1.95
CA GLY A 67 9.32 4.17 -1.80
C GLY A 67 9.06 3.22 -0.68
N VAL A 68 7.82 3.21 -0.20
CA VAL A 68 7.41 2.33 0.88
C VAL A 68 6.05 1.73 0.54
N ILE A 69 5.97 0.41 0.60
CA ILE A 69 4.69 -0.27 0.50
C ILE A 69 4.11 -0.36 1.92
N VAL A 70 2.93 0.18 2.10
CA VAL A 70 2.27 0.13 3.41
C VAL A 70 1.19 -0.94 3.32
N ASP A 71 1.44 -2.08 3.96
CA ASP A 71 0.62 -3.27 3.79
C ASP A 71 -0.23 -3.55 5.01
N PHE A 72 -1.53 -3.36 4.87
CA PHE A 72 -2.51 -3.78 5.87
C PHE A 72 -3.44 -4.82 5.28
N THR A 73 -2.95 -5.58 4.32
CA THR A 73 -3.76 -6.62 3.68
C THR A 73 -3.70 -7.91 4.49
N ARG A 74 -4.12 -8.99 3.87
CA ARG A 74 -4.11 -10.28 4.53
C ARG A 74 -2.74 -10.91 4.42
N PRO A 75 -2.42 -11.85 5.31
CA PRO A 75 -1.09 -12.47 5.28
C PRO A 75 -0.73 -13.10 3.95
N GLU A 76 -1.71 -13.67 3.25
CA GLU A 76 -1.44 -14.28 1.96
C GLU A 76 -0.91 -13.26 0.96
N ALA A 77 -1.52 -12.08 0.96
CA ALA A 77 -1.09 -11.02 0.05
C ALA A 77 0.26 -10.48 0.47
N THR A 78 0.54 -10.45 1.76
CA THR A 78 1.80 -9.92 2.26
C THR A 78 3.00 -10.67 1.68
N MET A 79 2.89 -11.98 1.52
CA MET A 79 4.00 -12.74 0.97
C MET A 79 4.32 -12.33 -0.47
N THR A 80 3.28 -12.15 -1.28
CA THR A 80 3.48 -11.67 -2.64
C THR A 80 4.08 -10.28 -2.66
N LEU A 81 3.61 -9.43 -1.76
CA LEU A 81 4.11 -8.05 -1.69
C LEU A 81 5.55 -8.01 -1.24
N LEU A 82 5.96 -8.93 -0.36
CA LEU A 82 7.35 -8.99 0.04
C LEU A 82 8.25 -9.30 -1.15
N ASP A 83 7.82 -10.21 -2.02
CA ASP A 83 8.60 -10.50 -3.22
C ASP A 83 8.73 -9.26 -4.10
N ILE A 84 7.65 -8.53 -4.27
CA ILE A 84 7.67 -7.32 -5.06
C ILE A 84 8.62 -6.30 -4.43
N ALA A 85 8.56 -6.16 -3.12
CA ALA A 85 9.40 -5.20 -2.41
C ALA A 85 10.87 -5.54 -2.57
N VAL A 86 11.21 -6.82 -2.45
CA VAL A 86 12.60 -7.24 -2.56
C VAL A 86 13.12 -6.99 -3.97
N VAL A 87 12.36 -7.40 -4.98
CA VAL A 87 12.83 -7.27 -6.36
C VAL A 87 12.97 -5.81 -6.75
N SER A 88 12.07 -4.97 -6.32
CA SER A 88 12.08 -3.56 -6.70
C SER A 88 12.88 -2.69 -5.75
N LYS A 89 13.35 -3.28 -4.64
CA LYS A 89 14.07 -2.54 -3.60
C LYS A 89 13.21 -1.45 -2.99
N THR A 90 11.94 -1.75 -2.82
CA THR A 90 11.00 -0.86 -2.16
C THR A 90 10.90 -1.28 -0.70
N ALA A 91 10.95 -0.35 0.22
CA ALA A 91 10.76 -0.68 1.63
C ALA A 91 9.32 -1.10 1.86
N MET A 92 9.09 -1.79 2.97
CA MET A 92 7.74 -2.29 3.23
C MET A 92 7.46 -2.20 4.72
N VAL A 93 6.29 -1.64 5.04
CA VAL A 93 5.79 -1.60 6.40
C VAL A 93 4.59 -2.54 6.43
N ILE A 94 4.62 -3.50 7.32
CA ILE A 94 3.58 -4.51 7.41
C ILE A 94 2.75 -4.27 8.65
N GLY A 95 1.47 -4.04 8.45
CA GLY A 95 0.55 -3.86 9.55
C GLY A 95 -0.64 -4.77 9.44
N THR A 96 -0.40 -6.06 9.20
CA THR A 96 -1.48 -7.01 9.02
C THR A 96 -2.12 -7.28 10.35
N THR A 97 -2.96 -6.40 10.77
CA THR A 97 -3.53 -6.45 12.10
C THR A 97 -4.38 -7.69 12.33
N GLY A 98 -5.04 -8.16 11.28
CA GLY A 98 -5.83 -9.37 11.44
C GLY A 98 -4.99 -10.54 11.84
N LEU A 99 -3.82 -10.67 11.22
CA LEU A 99 -2.92 -11.74 11.59
C LEU A 99 -2.48 -11.60 13.03
N SER A 100 -2.03 -10.43 13.40
CA SER A 100 -1.59 -10.21 14.74
C SER A 100 -2.66 -10.48 15.76
N ASN A 101 -3.83 -9.99 15.48
CA ASN A 101 -4.91 -10.15 16.44
C ASN A 101 -5.23 -11.61 16.65
N GLU A 102 -5.27 -12.36 15.58
CA GLU A 102 -5.58 -13.75 15.73
C GLU A 102 -4.50 -14.49 16.45
N GLN A 103 -3.27 -14.15 16.17
CA GLN A 103 -2.19 -14.84 16.83
C GLN A 103 -2.10 -14.47 18.27
N GLU A 104 -2.41 -13.26 18.58
CA GLU A 104 -2.39 -12.88 19.97
C GLU A 104 -3.52 -13.51 20.74
N ALA A 105 -4.60 -13.79 20.08
CA ALA A 105 -5.71 -14.42 20.77
C ALA A 105 -5.42 -15.87 21.12
N GLU A 106 -4.48 -16.48 20.45
CA GLU A 106 -4.19 -17.87 20.73
C GLU A 106 -3.66 -18.11 22.08
#